data_e170032d4e343734ee9fed020109d800
#
_entry.id   e170032d4e343734ee9fed020109d800
#
_cell.length_a   1.000
_cell.length_b   1.000
_cell.length_c   1.000
_cell.angle_alpha   90.00
_cell.angle_beta   90.00
_cell.angle_gamma   90.00
#
_symmetry.space_group_name_H-M   'P 1'
#
loop_
_entity.id
_entity.type
_entity.pdbx_description
1 polymer ?
#
loop_
_entity_poly.entity_id
_entity_poly.type
_entity_poly.pdbx_seq_one_letter_code
_entity_poly.pdbx_strand_id
1 'polypeptide(L)'
;VHFAGQSCDMPRLHTLGQNYGFKIVEDASHAIGADANGGKVGDCRYADACIFSFHPVKIITTGEGGAVTTRDPQLAKRLVELRAHGITRDPSRMIGLSHGEWYYQQLDLGYNYRLTDIQSALGLSQLSRIEPFIARRRSLAARYDQLLANMPLVLPWQHPDGQSAYHLYPVLLKLDHVVQT
;
A
#
# COMPACT_ATOMS: atom_id res chain seq x y z
N VAL A 1 -4.74 8.71 0.19
CA VAL A 1 -4.06 8.03 -0.94
C VAL A 1 -2.66 8.58 -1.08
N HIS A 2 -1.64 7.74 -1.08
CA HIS A 2 -0.24 8.08 -1.35
C HIS A 2 0.01 8.14 -2.85
N PHE A 3 -0.58 9.16 -3.48
CA PHE A 3 -0.61 9.28 -4.93
C PHE A 3 0.80 9.34 -5.54
N ALA A 4 0.98 8.69 -6.68
CA ALA A 4 2.22 8.63 -7.46
C ALA A 4 3.44 8.01 -6.72
N GLY A 5 3.28 7.61 -5.45
CA GLY A 5 4.34 7.04 -4.64
C GLY A 5 4.85 7.94 -3.53
N GLN A 6 4.29 9.14 -3.36
CA GLN A 6 4.60 10.04 -2.25
C GLN A 6 3.60 9.89 -1.12
N SER A 7 4.08 9.76 0.12
CA SER A 7 3.23 9.75 1.31
C SER A 7 2.50 11.07 1.50
N CYS A 8 1.27 10.99 2.00
CA CYS A 8 0.59 12.12 2.61
C CYS A 8 1.31 12.55 3.90
N ASP A 9 0.96 13.74 4.42
CA ASP A 9 1.37 14.19 5.76
C ASP A 9 0.62 13.38 6.83
N MET A 10 1.14 12.18 7.10
CA MET A 10 0.49 11.21 7.98
C MET A 10 0.46 11.65 9.45
N PRO A 11 1.50 12.30 10.02
CA PRO A 11 1.44 12.84 11.38
C PRO A 11 0.27 13.81 11.58
N ARG A 12 0.04 14.70 10.62
CA ARG A 12 -1.07 15.66 10.66
C ARG A 12 -2.43 14.97 10.54
N LEU A 13 -2.57 14.00 9.63
CA LEU A 13 -3.79 13.21 9.48
C LEU A 13 -4.08 12.41 10.76
N HIS A 14 -3.06 11.83 11.38
CA HIS A 14 -3.18 11.10 12.64
C HIS A 14 -3.72 11.99 13.75
N THR A 15 -3.15 13.21 13.89
CA THR A 15 -3.63 14.19 14.86
C THR A 15 -5.11 14.54 14.64
N LEU A 16 -5.54 14.71 13.40
CA LEU A 16 -6.95 14.92 13.06
C LEU A 16 -7.81 13.70 13.44
N GLY A 17 -7.32 12.48 13.13
CA GLY A 17 -8.01 11.23 13.51
C GLY A 17 -8.24 11.12 15.01
N GLN A 18 -7.24 11.49 15.81
CA GLN A 18 -7.35 11.51 17.27
C GLN A 18 -8.35 12.58 17.76
N ASN A 19 -8.32 13.78 17.18
CA ASN A 19 -9.18 14.88 17.60
C ASN A 19 -10.66 14.65 17.26
N TYR A 20 -10.94 13.99 16.14
CA TYR A 20 -12.29 13.80 15.64
C TYR A 20 -12.80 12.36 15.75
N GLY A 21 -11.99 11.42 16.24
CA GLY A 21 -12.39 10.05 16.52
C GLY A 21 -12.61 9.16 15.29
N PHE A 22 -11.98 9.46 14.14
CA PHE A 22 -12.08 8.63 12.95
C PHE A 22 -10.89 7.69 12.77
N LYS A 23 -11.11 6.58 12.08
CA LYS A 23 -10.09 5.61 11.68
C LYS A 23 -9.40 6.03 10.39
N ILE A 24 -8.12 5.71 10.27
CA ILE A 24 -7.30 6.03 9.11
C ILE A 24 -6.89 4.75 8.39
N VAL A 25 -7.25 4.66 7.11
CA VAL A 25 -6.76 3.64 6.20
C VAL A 25 -5.92 4.29 5.11
N GLU A 26 -4.63 3.94 5.05
CA GLU A 26 -3.73 4.42 4.01
C GLU A 26 -3.94 3.60 2.73
N ASP A 27 -4.28 4.25 1.61
CA ASP A 27 -4.15 3.64 0.30
C ASP A 27 -2.73 3.89 -0.22
N ALA A 28 -1.87 2.89 -0.04
CA ALA A 28 -0.48 2.88 -0.48
C ALA A 28 -0.27 2.06 -1.77
N SER A 29 -1.31 1.89 -2.59
CA SER A 29 -1.24 1.16 -3.86
C SER A 29 -0.16 1.67 -4.82
N HIS A 30 0.35 2.88 -4.61
CA HIS A 30 1.43 3.51 -5.38
C HIS A 30 2.74 3.67 -4.58
N ALA A 31 2.78 3.31 -3.31
CA ALA A 31 3.81 3.80 -2.40
C ALA A 31 4.63 2.70 -1.68
N ILE A 32 4.55 1.46 -2.14
CA ILE A 32 5.43 0.40 -1.60
C ILE A 32 6.89 0.79 -1.80
N GLY A 33 7.68 0.73 -0.72
CA GLY A 33 9.10 1.15 -0.72
C GLY A 33 9.33 2.65 -0.56
N ALA A 34 8.29 3.48 -0.45
CA ALA A 34 8.43 4.89 -0.09
C ALA A 34 8.84 5.04 1.38
N ASP A 35 9.60 6.11 1.65
CA ASP A 35 9.97 6.52 3.01
C ASP A 35 9.18 7.77 3.40
N ALA A 36 8.73 7.84 4.65
CA ALA A 36 8.04 9.00 5.20
C ALA A 36 8.23 9.09 6.72
N ASN A 37 8.53 10.30 7.21
CA ASN A 37 8.62 10.59 8.64
C ASN A 37 9.52 9.61 9.43
N GLY A 38 10.65 9.21 8.83
CA GLY A 38 11.63 8.31 9.44
C GLY A 38 11.23 6.84 9.46
N GLY A 39 10.32 6.39 8.60
CA GLY A 39 9.93 4.99 8.43
C GLY A 39 9.46 4.67 7.02
N LYS A 40 9.10 3.42 6.80
CA LYS A 40 8.52 2.97 5.53
C LYS A 40 7.00 3.18 5.54
N VAL A 41 6.46 3.59 4.39
CA VAL A 41 5.01 3.53 4.17
C VAL A 41 4.53 2.10 4.40
N GLY A 42 3.45 1.95 5.17
CA GLY A 42 2.91 0.65 5.57
C GLY A 42 3.36 0.16 6.96
N ASP A 43 4.20 0.92 7.66
CA ASP A 43 4.55 0.61 9.07
C ASP A 43 3.40 0.91 10.05
N CYS A 44 2.32 1.54 9.58
CA CYS A 44 1.11 1.85 10.33
C CYS A 44 1.34 2.59 11.65
N ARG A 45 2.35 3.50 11.72
CA ARG A 45 2.56 4.34 12.92
C ARG A 45 1.48 5.39 13.10
N TYR A 46 0.90 5.83 12.01
CA TYR A 46 -0.06 6.93 11.94
C TYR A 46 -1.43 6.52 11.42
N ALA A 47 -1.62 5.22 11.12
CA ALA A 47 -2.85 4.69 10.58
C ALA A 47 -3.26 3.38 11.24
N ASP A 48 -4.53 3.04 11.16
CA ASP A 48 -5.07 1.76 11.64
C ASP A 48 -4.72 0.61 10.69
N ALA A 49 -4.67 0.90 9.40
CA ALA A 49 -4.28 -0.06 8.36
C ALA A 49 -3.65 0.65 7.15
N CYS A 50 -2.85 -0.08 6.38
CA CYS A 50 -2.30 0.37 5.11
C CYS A 50 -2.51 -0.71 4.05
N ILE A 51 -2.95 -0.30 2.86
CA ILE A 51 -3.30 -1.19 1.74
C ILE A 51 -2.27 -1.04 0.63
N PHE A 52 -1.76 -2.17 0.14
CA PHE A 52 -0.89 -2.26 -1.04
C PHE A 52 -1.57 -3.02 -2.17
N SER A 53 -1.28 -2.63 -3.41
CA SER A 53 -1.69 -3.32 -4.62
C SER A 53 -0.49 -3.99 -5.29
N PHE A 54 -0.69 -5.22 -5.74
CA PHE A 54 0.29 -6.00 -6.51
C PHE A 54 -0.20 -6.29 -7.93
N HIS A 55 -1.09 -5.43 -8.45
CA HIS A 55 -1.48 -5.44 -9.86
C HIS A 55 -0.24 -5.30 -10.78
N PRO A 56 -0.25 -5.83 -12.02
CA PRO A 56 0.90 -5.86 -12.94
C PRO A 56 1.60 -4.52 -13.17
N VAL A 57 0.89 -3.40 -13.13
CA VAL A 57 1.46 -2.06 -13.36
C VAL A 57 2.18 -1.49 -12.13
N LYS A 58 2.06 -2.12 -10.95
CA LYS A 58 2.65 -1.61 -9.70
C LYS A 58 4.16 -1.83 -9.65
N ILE A 59 4.80 -1.24 -8.63
CA ILE A 59 6.25 -1.30 -8.42
C ILE A 59 6.75 -2.73 -8.28
N ILE A 60 5.98 -3.55 -7.57
CA ILE A 60 6.11 -5.02 -7.55
C ILE A 60 4.75 -5.63 -7.87
N THR A 61 4.74 -6.86 -8.38
CA THR A 61 3.50 -7.53 -8.79
C THR A 61 3.46 -8.99 -8.34
N THR A 62 2.23 -9.50 -8.18
CA THR A 62 1.92 -10.93 -8.04
C THR A 62 1.05 -11.44 -9.21
N GLY A 63 1.03 -10.69 -10.35
CA GLY A 63 0.05 -10.88 -11.41
C GLY A 63 -1.26 -10.16 -11.06
N GLU A 64 -1.94 -10.59 -10.04
CA GLU A 64 -3.00 -9.89 -9.31
C GLU A 64 -2.80 -10.14 -7.82
N GLY A 65 -3.16 -9.15 -6.98
CA GLY A 65 -3.06 -9.31 -5.54
C GLY A 65 -2.91 -7.99 -4.80
N GLY A 66 -2.79 -8.10 -3.49
CA GLY A 66 -2.58 -7.00 -2.58
C GLY A 66 -2.26 -7.48 -1.18
N ALA A 67 -1.92 -6.55 -0.31
CA ALA A 67 -1.70 -6.82 1.11
C ALA A 67 -2.28 -5.68 1.95
N VAL A 68 -2.65 -6.02 3.17
CA VAL A 68 -2.99 -5.06 4.21
C VAL A 68 -2.01 -5.25 5.35
N THR A 69 -1.39 -4.16 5.80
CA THR A 69 -0.60 -4.12 7.02
C THR A 69 -1.36 -3.41 8.12
N THR A 70 -1.17 -3.83 9.37
CA THR A 70 -1.74 -3.19 10.56
C THR A 70 -0.91 -3.54 11.78
N ARG A 71 -0.94 -2.68 12.81
CA ARG A 71 -0.39 -2.96 14.14
C ARG A 71 -1.41 -3.54 15.10
N ASP A 72 -2.68 -3.54 14.73
CA ASP A 72 -3.76 -4.11 15.53
C ASP A 72 -3.87 -5.63 15.28
N PRO A 73 -3.53 -6.51 16.25
CA PRO A 73 -3.58 -7.95 16.07
C PRO A 73 -5.03 -8.48 15.92
N GLN A 74 -6.02 -7.77 16.45
CA GLN A 74 -7.43 -8.15 16.29
C GLN A 74 -7.91 -7.87 14.88
N LEU A 75 -7.56 -6.69 14.34
CA LEU A 75 -7.83 -6.37 12.94
C LEU A 75 -7.10 -7.34 12.00
N ALA A 76 -5.82 -7.66 12.26
CA ALA A 76 -5.07 -8.63 11.47
C ALA A 76 -5.76 -10.00 11.44
N LYS A 77 -6.19 -10.51 12.60
CA LYS A 77 -6.93 -11.77 12.71
C LYS A 77 -8.24 -11.73 11.92
N ARG A 78 -8.98 -10.63 12.04
CA ARG A 78 -10.25 -10.43 11.32
C ARG A 78 -10.06 -10.43 9.80
N LEU A 79 -9.03 -9.75 9.31
CA LEU A 79 -8.69 -9.70 7.87
C LEU A 79 -8.32 -11.10 7.33
N VAL A 80 -7.54 -11.88 8.09
CA VAL A 80 -7.19 -13.26 7.72
C VAL A 80 -8.44 -14.15 7.58
N GLU A 81 -9.41 -14.00 8.46
CA GLU A 81 -10.66 -14.75 8.41
C GLU A 81 -11.53 -14.32 7.23
N LEU A 82 -11.74 -13.01 7.08
CA LEU A 82 -12.58 -12.47 6.01
C LEU A 82 -12.06 -12.82 4.61
N ARG A 83 -10.74 -12.80 4.38
CA ARG A 83 -10.16 -13.19 3.10
C ARG A 83 -10.33 -14.68 2.78
N ALA A 84 -10.68 -15.50 3.79
CA ALA A 84 -10.80 -16.95 3.72
C ALA A 84 -12.20 -17.43 4.12
N HIS A 85 -13.25 -16.86 3.52
CA HIS A 85 -14.65 -17.22 3.70
C HIS A 85 -15.23 -16.97 5.09
N GLY A 86 -14.58 -16.23 5.98
CA GLY A 86 -15.02 -16.06 7.38
C GLY A 86 -14.88 -17.34 8.22
N ILE A 87 -13.92 -18.19 7.84
CA ILE A 87 -13.67 -19.50 8.47
C ILE A 87 -12.65 -19.36 9.60
N THR A 88 -12.91 -20.11 10.69
CA THR A 88 -11.92 -20.33 11.75
C THR A 88 -11.57 -21.81 11.87
N ARG A 89 -10.30 -22.09 12.20
CA ARG A 89 -9.83 -23.41 12.69
C ARG A 89 -9.41 -23.36 14.16
N ASP A 90 -9.56 -22.21 14.80
CA ASP A 90 -9.25 -22.01 16.21
C ASP A 90 -10.36 -22.63 17.09
N PRO A 91 -10.10 -23.74 17.82
CA PRO A 91 -11.12 -24.41 18.63
C PRO A 91 -11.71 -23.51 19.70
N SER A 92 -10.97 -22.52 20.21
CA SER A 92 -11.46 -21.58 21.23
C SER A 92 -12.56 -20.65 20.73
N ARG A 93 -12.74 -20.58 19.42
CA ARG A 93 -13.74 -19.73 18.74
C ARG A 93 -14.87 -20.51 18.09
N MET A 94 -14.77 -21.84 18.07
CA MET A 94 -15.81 -22.69 17.52
C MET A 94 -17.00 -22.77 18.48
N ILE A 95 -18.18 -22.92 17.89
CA ILE A 95 -19.42 -23.20 18.64
C ILE A 95 -19.51 -24.72 18.79
N GLY A 96 -19.47 -25.23 20.03
CA GLY A 96 -19.47 -26.65 20.34
C GLY A 96 -18.09 -27.30 20.24
N LEU A 97 -18.06 -28.62 20.06
CA LEU A 97 -16.80 -29.40 20.03
C LEU A 97 -16.27 -29.51 18.60
N SER A 98 -14.95 -29.46 18.46
CA SER A 98 -14.28 -29.80 17.21
C SER A 98 -14.39 -31.30 16.92
N HIS A 99 -14.67 -31.66 15.67
CA HIS A 99 -14.78 -33.05 15.22
C HIS A 99 -13.43 -33.63 14.72
N GLY A 100 -12.31 -32.95 14.99
CA GLY A 100 -10.95 -33.39 14.59
C GLY A 100 -10.15 -32.26 13.93
N GLU A 101 -8.89 -32.57 13.54
CA GLU A 101 -7.94 -31.61 12.98
C GLU A 101 -8.40 -31.02 11.62
N TRP A 102 -9.20 -31.76 10.89
CA TRP A 102 -9.77 -31.32 9.61
C TRP A 102 -10.93 -30.34 9.75
N TYR A 103 -11.52 -30.25 10.95
CA TYR A 103 -12.76 -29.49 11.21
C TYR A 103 -12.51 -28.00 11.22
N TYR A 104 -13.43 -27.24 10.68
CA TYR A 104 -13.47 -25.79 10.70
C TYR A 104 -14.90 -25.32 10.73
N GLN A 105 -15.11 -24.07 11.17
CA GLN A 105 -16.42 -23.43 11.16
C GLN A 105 -16.37 -22.09 10.43
N GLN A 106 -17.41 -21.83 9.66
CA GLN A 106 -17.66 -20.50 9.11
C GLN A 106 -18.43 -19.71 10.18
N LEU A 107 -17.77 -18.68 10.73
CA LEU A 107 -18.36 -17.82 11.76
C LEU A 107 -18.98 -16.55 11.19
N ASP A 108 -18.61 -16.18 9.97
CA ASP A 108 -19.05 -14.94 9.34
C ASP A 108 -19.07 -15.08 7.81
N LEU A 109 -19.75 -14.12 7.16
CA LEU A 109 -19.69 -14.00 5.71
C LEU A 109 -18.36 -13.38 5.31
N GLY A 110 -17.52 -14.17 4.62
CA GLY A 110 -16.21 -13.73 4.13
C GLY A 110 -16.07 -13.88 2.62
N TYR A 111 -14.86 -13.60 2.13
CA TYR A 111 -14.52 -13.57 0.70
C TYR A 111 -13.55 -14.71 0.36
N ASN A 112 -13.39 -14.99 -0.93
CA ASN A 112 -12.31 -15.82 -1.43
C ASN A 112 -11.17 -14.95 -1.98
N TYR A 113 -10.42 -14.31 -1.08
CA TYR A 113 -9.38 -13.32 -1.40
C TYR A 113 -7.98 -13.78 -0.99
N ARG A 114 -7.75 -15.10 -0.97
CA ARG A 114 -6.43 -15.65 -0.68
C ARG A 114 -5.51 -15.51 -1.90
N LEU A 115 -4.27 -15.08 -1.68
CA LEU A 115 -3.20 -15.25 -2.66
C LEU A 115 -2.89 -16.75 -2.82
N THR A 116 -2.66 -17.19 -4.05
CA THR A 116 -2.14 -18.53 -4.31
C THR A 116 -0.65 -18.60 -3.97
N ASP A 117 -0.12 -19.82 -3.80
CA ASP A 117 1.32 -20.02 -3.56
C ASP A 117 2.17 -19.52 -4.73
N ILE A 118 1.68 -19.66 -5.96
CA ILE A 118 2.34 -19.14 -7.17
C ILE A 118 2.45 -17.62 -7.11
N GLN A 119 1.36 -16.93 -6.78
CA GLN A 119 1.35 -15.48 -6.61
C GLN A 119 2.25 -15.03 -5.46
N SER A 120 2.22 -15.76 -4.35
CA SER A 120 3.06 -15.48 -3.17
C SER A 120 4.55 -15.65 -3.49
N ALA A 121 4.93 -16.70 -4.22
CA ALA A 121 6.31 -16.95 -4.65
C ALA A 121 6.80 -15.83 -5.59
N LEU A 122 5.97 -15.39 -6.55
CA LEU A 122 6.28 -14.24 -7.40
C LEU A 122 6.46 -12.97 -6.56
N GLY A 123 5.54 -12.71 -5.63
CA GLY A 123 5.61 -11.55 -4.73
C GLY A 123 6.89 -11.51 -3.90
N LEU A 124 7.29 -12.63 -3.30
CA LEU A 124 8.55 -12.74 -2.54
C LEU A 124 9.77 -12.48 -3.42
N SER A 125 9.79 -13.05 -4.63
CA SER A 125 10.86 -12.79 -5.62
C SER A 125 10.92 -11.32 -6.05
N GLN A 126 9.78 -10.64 -6.19
CA GLN A 126 9.73 -9.22 -6.52
C GLN A 126 10.15 -8.36 -5.32
N LEU A 127 9.67 -8.69 -4.12
CA LEU A 127 9.96 -7.96 -2.89
C LEU A 127 11.46 -7.98 -2.54
N SER A 128 12.15 -9.08 -2.77
CA SER A 128 13.61 -9.16 -2.55
C SER A 128 14.42 -8.21 -3.42
N ARG A 129 13.82 -7.66 -4.49
CA ARG A 129 14.44 -6.71 -5.42
C ARG A 129 13.89 -5.29 -5.33
N ILE A 130 13.08 -4.98 -4.31
CA ILE A 130 12.37 -3.70 -4.21
C ILE A 130 13.33 -2.52 -4.13
N GLU A 131 14.42 -2.62 -3.37
CA GLU A 131 15.37 -1.52 -3.19
C GLU A 131 16.04 -1.09 -4.52
N PRO A 132 16.61 -1.98 -5.35
CA PRO A 132 17.10 -1.59 -6.67
C PRO A 132 15.99 -1.05 -7.59
N PHE A 133 14.73 -1.52 -7.50
CA PHE A 133 13.64 -0.95 -8.28
C PHE A 133 13.34 0.49 -7.87
N ILE A 134 13.28 0.78 -6.58
CA ILE A 134 13.05 2.13 -6.04
C ILE A 134 14.22 3.05 -6.39
N ALA A 135 15.45 2.61 -6.19
CA ALA A 135 16.64 3.39 -6.54
C ALA A 135 16.66 3.79 -8.02
N ARG A 136 16.29 2.86 -8.92
CA ARG A 136 16.20 3.15 -10.35
C ARG A 136 15.10 4.16 -10.68
N ARG A 137 13.93 4.05 -10.05
CA ARG A 137 12.82 5.00 -10.21
C ARG A 137 13.20 6.40 -9.75
N ARG A 138 13.84 6.52 -8.59
CA ARG A 138 14.36 7.80 -8.06
C ARG A 138 15.41 8.42 -8.99
N SER A 139 16.31 7.62 -9.52
CA SER A 139 17.32 8.07 -10.52
C SER A 139 16.66 8.59 -11.81
N LEU A 140 15.61 7.91 -12.29
CA LEU A 140 14.86 8.37 -13.47
C LEU A 140 14.08 9.67 -13.18
N ALA A 141 13.47 9.79 -12.00
CA ALA A 141 12.80 11.02 -11.59
C ALA A 141 13.76 12.21 -11.54
N ALA A 142 14.92 12.05 -10.91
CA ALA A 142 15.94 13.10 -10.88
C ALA A 142 16.42 13.50 -12.29
N ARG A 143 16.49 12.54 -13.22
CA ARG A 143 16.80 12.84 -14.63
C ARG A 143 15.66 13.63 -15.30
N TYR A 144 14.40 13.29 -15.02
CA TYR A 144 13.25 14.07 -15.53
C TYR A 144 13.27 15.49 -14.96
N ASP A 145 13.56 15.67 -13.67
CA ASP A 145 13.68 17.01 -13.06
C ASP A 145 14.67 17.89 -13.83
N GLN A 146 15.82 17.33 -14.22
CA GLN A 146 16.83 18.05 -15.00
C GLN A 146 16.37 18.36 -16.44
N LEU A 147 15.85 17.35 -17.14
CA LEU A 147 15.48 17.47 -18.55
C LEU A 147 14.25 18.37 -18.78
N LEU A 148 13.33 18.39 -17.82
CA LEU A 148 12.06 19.12 -17.91
C LEU A 148 12.10 20.48 -17.21
N ALA A 149 13.20 20.87 -16.58
CA ALA A 149 13.33 22.08 -15.78
C ALA A 149 12.91 23.37 -16.53
N ASN A 150 13.18 23.45 -17.83
CA ASN A 150 12.89 24.62 -18.67
C ASN A 150 11.61 24.46 -19.51
N MET A 151 10.86 23.38 -19.31
CA MET A 151 9.60 23.16 -20.02
C MET A 151 8.46 23.91 -19.33
N PRO A 152 7.35 24.23 -20.03
CA PRO A 152 6.19 24.88 -19.42
C PRO A 152 5.37 23.89 -18.57
N LEU A 153 6.04 23.26 -17.61
CA LEU A 153 5.49 22.21 -16.75
C LEU A 153 5.69 22.60 -15.29
N VAL A 154 4.75 22.14 -14.44
CA VAL A 154 4.95 22.04 -13.01
C VAL A 154 5.36 20.60 -12.71
N LEU A 155 6.57 20.43 -12.20
CA LEU A 155 7.11 19.11 -11.85
C LEU A 155 6.58 18.64 -10.49
N PRO A 156 6.60 17.32 -10.20
CA PRO A 156 6.06 16.79 -8.96
C PRO A 156 6.88 17.27 -7.75
N TRP A 157 6.19 18.00 -6.87
CA TRP A 157 6.78 18.43 -5.59
C TRP A 157 7.02 17.22 -4.69
N GLN A 158 8.10 17.24 -3.91
CA GLN A 158 8.43 16.21 -2.94
C GLN A 158 8.45 16.77 -1.52
N HIS A 159 7.83 16.03 -0.59
CA HIS A 159 7.86 16.38 0.83
C HIS A 159 9.29 16.23 1.37
N PRO A 160 9.83 17.20 2.13
CA PRO A 160 11.20 17.15 2.64
C PRO A 160 11.47 15.97 3.60
N ASP A 161 10.46 15.55 4.36
CA ASP A 161 10.55 14.46 5.34
C ASP A 161 10.24 13.08 4.77
N GLY A 162 10.28 12.94 3.43
CA GLY A 162 9.97 11.68 2.76
C GLY A 162 10.76 11.47 1.48
N GLN A 163 10.72 10.25 0.99
CA GLN A 163 11.26 9.89 -0.31
C GLN A 163 10.22 9.05 -1.07
N SER A 164 9.72 9.61 -2.18
CA SER A 164 8.75 8.93 -3.03
C SER A 164 9.28 7.61 -3.60
N ALA A 165 8.38 6.65 -3.76
CA ALA A 165 8.64 5.44 -4.54
C ALA A 165 8.57 5.67 -6.06
N TYR A 166 8.07 6.83 -6.50
CA TYR A 166 7.89 7.19 -7.89
C TYR A 166 7.22 6.10 -8.73
N HIS A 167 6.04 5.65 -8.28
CA HIS A 167 5.22 4.79 -9.11
C HIS A 167 4.84 5.50 -10.42
N LEU A 168 4.50 6.77 -10.33
CA LEU A 168 4.28 7.69 -11.45
C LEU A 168 5.14 8.93 -11.27
N TYR A 169 5.36 9.64 -12.38
CA TYR A 169 5.97 10.97 -12.42
C TYR A 169 4.95 11.95 -13.05
N PRO A 170 3.95 12.43 -12.28
CA PRO A 170 2.91 13.31 -12.80
C PRO A 170 3.46 14.71 -13.02
N VAL A 171 3.12 15.32 -14.15
CA VAL A 171 3.41 16.71 -14.46
C VAL A 171 2.13 17.47 -14.75
N LEU A 172 2.08 18.77 -14.43
CA LEU A 172 0.97 19.64 -14.81
C LEU A 172 1.45 20.62 -15.89
N LEU A 173 0.62 20.85 -16.89
CA LEU A 173 0.87 21.87 -17.91
C LEU A 173 0.61 23.25 -17.30
N LYS A 174 1.49 24.20 -17.58
CA LYS A 174 1.22 25.62 -17.33
C LYS A 174 0.25 26.11 -18.40
N LEU A 175 -0.99 26.41 -18.02
CA LEU A 175 -2.09 26.71 -18.96
C LEU A 175 -1.80 27.87 -19.92
N ASP A 176 -0.99 28.85 -19.48
CA ASP A 176 -0.57 30.01 -20.28
C ASP A 176 0.25 29.62 -21.53
N HIS A 177 0.71 28.38 -21.61
CA HIS A 177 1.49 27.83 -22.72
C HIS A 177 0.73 26.75 -23.53
N VAL A 178 -0.53 26.48 -23.21
CA VAL A 178 -1.36 25.54 -23.98
C VAL A 178 -1.98 26.26 -25.15
N VAL A 179 -1.44 26.05 -26.35
CA VAL A 179 -2.09 26.48 -27.59
C VAL A 179 -3.21 25.48 -27.90
N GLN A 180 -4.47 25.94 -27.87
CA GLN A 180 -5.57 25.16 -28.43
C GLN A 180 -5.43 25.16 -29.96
N THR A 181 -5.03 24.05 -30.51
CA THR A 181 -5.07 23.78 -31.98
C THR A 181 -6.39 23.18 -32.35
#